data_b7c977989f7d3a74514442418923911e
#
_entry.id   b7c977989f7d3a74514442418923911e
#
_cell.length_a   1.000
_cell.length_b   1.000
_cell.length_c   1.000
_cell.angle_alpha   90.00
_cell.angle_beta   90.00
_cell.angle_gamma   90.00
#
_symmetry.space_group_name_H-M   'P 1'
#
loop_
_entity.id
_entity.type
_entity.pdbx_description
1 polymer ?
#
loop_
_entity_poly.entity_id
_entity_poly.type
_entity_poly.pdbx_seq_one_letter_code
_entity_poly.pdbx_strand_id
1 'polypeptide(L)'
;MRDFNFKAEYQKLLTPEVVAYLTQIHEYKGQQNLFIEAKADALSNLLEVAKIQSTEASNRIEGIITTDDRLKKIVREKTMPQSRSEKEIAGYRDVLATIHESHDYIPPKPTVILQLHRDLYKFSGKSIGGSFKNSDNVITEERPDGRKIVRFEPVSAWETPGAMAALCDAFQTAAQDAELDPLLLIPIFILDFLCIHPFNDGNGRMSRLLTLLLLYRSGYIVGKYISIEKLISDTKETYYETLQASSYNWHEGTNDYAPFITYMLGVLVAAYRDFESRIELLTTKGLSKPDRVREIIKNHLGKITKSEIMAKCPDISQITVQRTLAELLKSGEIIKLSGGRYTAYVWNRTK
;
A
#
# COMPACT_ATOMS: atom_id res chain seq x y z
N MET A 1 -28.08 -12.50 5.96
CA MET A 1 -26.86 -11.71 6.23
C MET A 1 -25.72 -12.70 6.44
N ARG A 2 -24.55 -12.46 5.83
CA ARG A 2 -23.36 -13.33 5.98
C ARG A 2 -22.92 -13.35 7.47
N ASP A 3 -22.53 -14.52 7.94
CA ASP A 3 -21.85 -14.69 9.24
C ASP A 3 -20.32 -14.52 9.02
N PHE A 4 -19.70 -13.63 9.77
CA PHE A 4 -18.26 -13.33 9.70
C PHE A 4 -17.51 -14.11 10.77
N ASN A 5 -17.16 -15.38 10.49
CA ASN A 5 -16.48 -16.26 11.42
C ASN A 5 -14.95 -16.26 11.17
N PHE A 6 -14.26 -15.25 11.66
CA PHE A 6 -12.80 -15.12 11.50
C PHE A 6 -12.02 -16.33 12.00
N LYS A 7 -12.43 -16.95 13.11
CA LYS A 7 -11.72 -18.10 13.70
C LYS A 7 -11.80 -19.35 12.80
N ALA A 8 -12.95 -19.60 12.22
CA ALA A 8 -13.13 -20.72 11.30
C ALA A 8 -12.36 -20.52 10.00
N GLU A 9 -12.34 -19.30 9.48
CA GLU A 9 -11.57 -18.98 8.27
C GLU A 9 -10.06 -19.02 8.54
N TYR A 10 -9.60 -18.49 9.66
CA TYR A 10 -8.20 -18.51 10.07
C TYR A 10 -7.60 -19.92 10.05
N GLN A 11 -8.33 -20.91 10.60
CA GLN A 11 -7.85 -22.29 10.65
C GLN A 11 -7.62 -22.91 9.26
N LYS A 12 -8.43 -22.55 8.27
CA LYS A 12 -8.28 -23.03 6.88
C LYS A 12 -7.05 -22.45 6.17
N LEU A 13 -6.55 -21.31 6.65
CA LEU A 13 -5.48 -20.54 6.01
C LEU A 13 -4.07 -20.94 6.45
N LEU A 14 -3.92 -21.74 7.50
CA LEU A 14 -2.62 -22.16 8.04
C LEU A 14 -1.94 -23.22 7.15
N THR A 15 -1.60 -22.83 5.93
CA THR A 15 -0.79 -23.65 5.01
C THR A 15 0.70 -23.46 5.28
N PRO A 16 1.59 -24.39 4.87
CA PRO A 16 3.04 -24.21 5.01
C PRO A 16 3.56 -22.91 4.38
N GLU A 17 3.00 -22.48 3.25
CA GLU A 17 3.35 -21.23 2.58
C GLU A 17 2.98 -20.01 3.43
N VAL A 18 1.75 -19.97 3.93
CA VAL A 18 1.26 -18.87 4.78
C VAL A 18 2.08 -18.81 6.07
N VAL A 19 2.37 -19.95 6.71
CA VAL A 19 3.22 -20.00 7.90
C VAL A 19 4.62 -19.46 7.61
N ALA A 20 5.21 -19.76 6.45
CA ALA A 20 6.50 -19.20 6.06
C ALA A 20 6.46 -17.68 5.93
N TYR A 21 5.40 -17.11 5.32
CA TYR A 21 5.21 -15.65 5.26
C TYR A 21 5.06 -15.03 6.65
N LEU A 22 4.21 -15.61 7.51
CA LEU A 22 4.01 -15.12 8.88
C LEU A 22 5.33 -15.08 9.67
N THR A 23 6.09 -16.19 9.62
CA THR A 23 7.40 -16.27 10.29
C THR A 23 8.34 -15.16 9.81
N GLN A 24 8.45 -14.97 8.50
CA GLN A 24 9.31 -13.95 7.92
C GLN A 24 8.89 -12.52 8.30
N ILE A 25 7.57 -12.23 8.28
CA ILE A 25 7.06 -10.89 8.64
C ILE A 25 7.27 -10.63 10.12
N HIS A 26 7.08 -11.62 11.01
CA HIS A 26 7.35 -11.47 12.43
C HIS A 26 8.84 -11.22 12.73
N GLU A 27 9.74 -11.90 12.03
CA GLU A 27 11.18 -11.65 12.13
C GLU A 27 11.52 -10.22 11.74
N TYR A 28 11.02 -9.74 10.62
CA TYR A 28 11.18 -8.34 10.19
C TYR A 28 10.60 -7.34 11.19
N LYS A 29 9.41 -7.62 11.74
CA LYS A 29 8.80 -6.77 12.77
C LYS A 29 9.69 -6.65 14.01
N GLY A 30 10.31 -7.75 14.44
CA GLY A 30 11.25 -7.74 15.55
C GLY A 30 12.49 -6.85 15.29
N GLN A 31 13.00 -6.87 14.06
CA GLN A 31 14.13 -6.03 13.64
C GLN A 31 13.74 -4.57 13.43
N GLN A 32 12.53 -4.29 12.99
CA GLN A 32 12.01 -2.95 12.69
C GLN A 32 12.25 -1.96 13.85
N ASN A 33 11.97 -2.36 15.07
CA ASN A 33 12.11 -1.47 16.24
C ASN A 33 13.57 -1.05 16.46
N LEU A 34 14.52 -1.95 16.26
CA LEU A 34 15.95 -1.65 16.36
C LEU A 34 16.39 -0.60 15.34
N PHE A 35 15.85 -0.66 14.13
CA PHE A 35 16.15 0.32 13.09
C PHE A 35 15.52 1.69 13.36
N ILE A 36 14.30 1.71 13.90
CA ILE A 36 13.57 2.95 14.22
C ILE A 36 14.31 3.75 15.29
N GLU A 37 14.77 3.09 16.36
CA GLU A 37 15.50 3.73 17.44
C GLU A 37 16.87 4.25 17.01
N ALA A 38 17.57 3.52 16.13
CA ALA A 38 18.92 3.86 15.74
C ALA A 38 19.06 4.98 14.70
N LYS A 39 18.00 5.34 13.93
CA LYS A 39 18.11 6.11 12.67
C LYS A 39 16.99 7.12 12.41
N ALA A 40 16.54 7.85 13.41
CA ALA A 40 15.41 8.78 13.31
C ALA A 40 15.50 9.77 12.11
N ASP A 41 16.68 10.36 11.85
CA ASP A 41 16.85 11.33 10.75
C ASP A 41 16.71 10.68 9.35
N ALA A 42 17.22 9.45 9.20
CA ALA A 42 17.13 8.72 7.95
C ALA A 42 15.67 8.30 7.67
N LEU A 43 14.95 7.92 8.69
CA LEU A 43 13.55 7.51 8.63
C LEU A 43 12.61 8.66 8.29
N SER A 44 12.92 9.89 8.70
CA SER A 44 12.11 11.06 8.35
C SER A 44 12.01 11.28 6.83
N ASN A 45 13.12 11.08 6.12
CA ASN A 45 13.14 11.18 4.65
C ASN A 45 12.34 10.04 3.99
N LEU A 46 12.46 8.82 4.50
CA LEU A 46 11.67 7.67 4.00
C LEU A 46 10.18 7.91 4.20
N LEU A 47 9.78 8.41 5.39
CA LEU A 47 8.41 8.74 5.72
C LEU A 47 7.81 9.75 4.72
N GLU A 48 8.52 10.83 4.42
CA GLU A 48 8.04 11.85 3.47
C GLU A 48 7.90 11.31 2.04
N VAL A 49 8.84 10.47 1.60
CA VAL A 49 8.76 9.83 0.29
C VAL A 49 7.61 8.83 0.24
N ALA A 50 7.44 8.02 1.27
CA ALA A 50 6.35 7.06 1.37
C ALA A 50 4.97 7.74 1.34
N LYS A 51 4.78 8.85 2.06
CA LYS A 51 3.53 9.63 2.02
C LYS A 51 3.16 10.09 0.60
N ILE A 52 4.14 10.57 -0.17
CA ILE A 52 3.91 10.99 -1.56
C ILE A 52 3.54 9.79 -2.41
N GLN A 53 4.31 8.70 -2.33
CA GLN A 53 4.10 7.49 -3.11
C GLN A 53 2.75 6.83 -2.77
N SER A 54 2.38 6.75 -1.50
CA SER A 54 1.10 6.20 -1.04
C SER A 54 -0.07 7.02 -1.55
N THR A 55 0.02 8.35 -1.43
CA THR A 55 -1.01 9.26 -1.92
C THR A 55 -1.16 9.16 -3.45
N GLU A 56 -0.05 9.12 -4.19
CA GLU A 56 -0.06 8.97 -5.64
C GLU A 56 -0.64 7.63 -6.07
N ALA A 57 -0.06 6.54 -5.58
CA ALA A 57 -0.35 5.18 -6.04
C ALA A 57 -1.81 4.80 -5.76
N SER A 58 -2.32 5.05 -4.55
CA SER A 58 -3.69 4.74 -4.20
C SER A 58 -4.73 5.48 -5.06
N ASN A 59 -4.46 6.75 -5.40
CA ASN A 59 -5.33 7.51 -6.28
C ASN A 59 -5.18 7.08 -7.75
N ARG A 60 -3.95 6.76 -8.20
CA ARG A 60 -3.68 6.30 -9.57
C ARG A 60 -4.36 4.96 -9.87
N ILE A 61 -4.46 4.05 -8.90
CA ILE A 61 -5.21 2.79 -9.06
C ILE A 61 -6.65 3.07 -9.48
N GLU A 62 -7.27 4.13 -8.96
CA GLU A 62 -8.65 4.57 -9.27
C GLU A 62 -8.71 5.55 -10.46
N GLY A 63 -7.62 5.75 -11.19
CA GLY A 63 -7.58 6.67 -12.33
C GLY A 63 -7.54 8.16 -11.97
N ILE A 64 -7.31 8.49 -10.68
CA ILE A 64 -7.22 9.86 -10.18
C ILE A 64 -5.75 10.29 -10.24
N ILE A 65 -5.45 11.22 -11.15
CA ILE A 65 -4.07 11.64 -11.44
C ILE A 65 -3.92 13.15 -11.42
N THR A 66 -2.70 13.61 -11.13
CA THR A 66 -2.23 14.99 -11.29
C THR A 66 -0.76 14.97 -11.74
N THR A 67 -0.18 16.13 -12.01
CA THR A 67 1.25 16.22 -12.37
C THR A 67 2.13 16.02 -11.13
N ASP A 68 3.35 15.52 -11.34
CA ASP A 68 4.31 15.25 -10.26
C ASP A 68 4.60 16.49 -9.40
N ASP A 69 4.72 17.68 -10.03
CA ASP A 69 4.95 18.93 -9.32
C ASP A 69 3.76 19.33 -8.45
N ARG A 70 2.51 19.16 -8.96
CA ARG A 70 1.30 19.43 -8.20
C ARG A 70 1.13 18.45 -7.06
N LEU A 71 1.38 17.16 -7.31
CA LEU A 71 1.35 16.13 -6.28
C LEU A 71 2.27 16.48 -5.10
N LYS A 72 3.54 16.81 -5.39
CA LYS A 72 4.51 17.21 -4.35
C LYS A 72 4.05 18.41 -3.56
N LYS A 73 3.53 19.45 -4.24
CA LYS A 73 2.98 20.65 -3.57
C LYS A 73 1.78 20.33 -2.70
N ILE A 74 0.86 19.49 -3.19
CA ILE A 74 -0.32 19.07 -2.41
C ILE A 74 0.11 18.28 -1.17
N VAL A 75 1.03 17.32 -1.31
CA VAL A 75 1.40 16.42 -0.21
C VAL A 75 2.32 17.08 0.80
N ARG A 76 3.39 17.77 0.36
CA ARG A 76 4.37 18.40 1.26
C ARG A 76 3.94 19.76 1.77
N GLU A 77 3.52 20.64 0.86
CA GLU A 77 3.25 22.05 1.17
C GLU A 77 1.79 22.28 1.55
N LYS A 78 0.93 21.25 1.45
CA LYS A 78 -0.52 21.31 1.70
C LYS A 78 -1.20 22.42 0.90
N THR A 79 -0.73 22.69 -0.33
CA THR A 79 -1.32 23.72 -1.19
C THR A 79 -2.77 23.39 -1.52
N MET A 80 -3.58 24.43 -1.76
CA MET A 80 -5.00 24.27 -2.10
C MET A 80 -5.18 23.50 -3.41
N PRO A 81 -6.06 22.47 -3.43
CA PRO A 81 -6.37 21.71 -4.63
C PRO A 81 -7.15 22.56 -5.64
N GLN A 82 -6.79 22.46 -6.92
CA GLN A 82 -7.37 23.26 -8.01
C GLN A 82 -8.36 22.47 -8.87
N SER A 83 -8.11 21.17 -9.06
CA SER A 83 -8.97 20.29 -9.87
C SER A 83 -9.75 19.30 -9.00
N ARG A 84 -10.72 18.60 -9.63
CA ARG A 84 -11.45 17.51 -8.96
C ARG A 84 -10.49 16.43 -8.46
N SER A 85 -9.58 15.96 -9.31
CA SER A 85 -8.57 14.95 -8.94
C SER A 85 -7.70 15.42 -7.79
N GLU A 86 -7.24 16.69 -7.81
CA GLU A 86 -6.43 17.23 -6.72
C GLU A 86 -7.19 17.32 -5.39
N LYS A 87 -8.49 17.58 -5.41
CA LYS A 87 -9.35 17.57 -4.20
C LYS A 87 -9.42 16.18 -3.58
N GLU A 88 -9.56 15.15 -4.40
CA GLU A 88 -9.58 13.75 -3.95
C GLU A 88 -8.20 13.31 -3.44
N ILE A 89 -7.11 13.70 -4.11
CA ILE A 89 -5.73 13.48 -3.66
C ILE A 89 -5.47 14.17 -2.30
N ALA A 90 -5.91 15.41 -2.13
CA ALA A 90 -5.75 16.16 -0.87
C ALA A 90 -6.52 15.51 0.29
N GLY A 91 -7.73 15.00 0.03
CA GLY A 91 -8.49 14.24 1.01
C GLY A 91 -7.79 12.96 1.44
N TYR A 92 -7.29 12.18 0.48
CA TYR A 92 -6.50 10.97 0.76
C TYR A 92 -5.26 11.27 1.61
N ARG A 93 -4.46 12.29 1.22
CA ARG A 93 -3.31 12.78 1.99
C ARG A 93 -3.65 13.03 3.45
N ASP A 94 -4.76 13.71 3.71
CA ASP A 94 -5.13 14.10 5.06
C ASP A 94 -5.57 12.90 5.91
N VAL A 95 -6.34 11.96 5.34
CA VAL A 95 -6.71 10.72 6.03
C VAL A 95 -5.46 9.86 6.29
N LEU A 96 -4.55 9.75 5.30
CA LEU A 96 -3.29 9.03 5.48
C LEU A 96 -2.46 9.66 6.62
N ALA A 97 -2.35 10.98 6.69
CA ALA A 97 -1.64 11.68 7.76
C ALA A 97 -2.28 11.38 9.12
N THR A 98 -3.61 11.44 9.23
CA THR A 98 -4.35 11.10 10.46
C THR A 98 -4.05 9.67 10.91
N ILE A 99 -4.04 8.70 9.99
CA ILE A 99 -3.71 7.31 10.30
C ILE A 99 -2.25 7.19 10.75
N HIS A 100 -1.30 7.84 10.07
CA HIS A 100 0.11 7.81 10.46
C HIS A 100 0.36 8.34 11.86
N GLU A 101 -0.37 9.39 12.27
CA GLU A 101 -0.16 10.09 13.52
C GLU A 101 -0.97 9.49 14.68
N SER A 102 -2.16 8.94 14.41
CA SER A 102 -3.16 8.68 15.46
C SER A 102 -3.78 7.27 15.40
N HIS A 103 -3.19 6.31 14.64
CA HIS A 103 -3.76 4.97 14.44
C HIS A 103 -4.17 4.25 15.74
N ASP A 104 -3.46 4.44 16.84
CA ASP A 104 -3.78 3.79 18.13
C ASP A 104 -5.16 4.19 18.68
N TYR A 105 -5.60 5.40 18.35
CA TYR A 105 -6.86 5.99 18.82
C TYR A 105 -8.01 5.83 17.81
N ILE A 106 -7.79 5.20 16.68
CA ILE A 106 -8.78 5.03 15.60
C ILE A 106 -9.27 3.57 15.57
N PRO A 107 -10.36 3.22 16.30
CA PRO A 107 -10.88 1.85 16.27
C PRO A 107 -11.61 1.55 14.97
N PRO A 108 -11.58 0.29 14.47
CA PRO A 108 -12.30 -0.12 13.26
C PRO A 108 -13.81 -0.30 13.57
N LYS A 109 -14.52 0.83 13.73
CA LYS A 109 -15.98 0.88 13.96
C LYS A 109 -16.67 1.54 12.77
N PRO A 110 -17.93 1.18 12.45
CA PRO A 110 -18.66 1.77 11.34
C PRO A 110 -18.68 3.29 11.36
N THR A 111 -18.92 3.90 12.52
CA THR A 111 -18.95 5.37 12.69
C THR A 111 -17.60 6.02 12.39
N VAL A 112 -16.50 5.37 12.76
CA VAL A 112 -15.14 5.84 12.49
C VAL A 112 -14.77 5.67 11.02
N ILE A 113 -15.15 4.57 10.40
CA ILE A 113 -14.98 4.34 8.96
C ILE A 113 -15.75 5.39 8.16
N LEU A 114 -16.99 5.72 8.57
CA LEU A 114 -17.77 6.81 7.97
C LEU A 114 -17.08 8.17 8.14
N GLN A 115 -16.45 8.44 9.29
CA GLN A 115 -15.69 9.67 9.51
C GLN A 115 -14.47 9.75 8.59
N LEU A 116 -13.68 8.70 8.49
CA LEU A 116 -12.54 8.65 7.56
C LEU A 116 -12.98 8.84 6.11
N HIS A 117 -14.11 8.25 5.72
CA HIS A 117 -14.69 8.45 4.39
C HIS A 117 -15.17 9.89 4.18
N ARG A 118 -15.72 10.54 5.18
CA ARG A 118 -16.07 11.98 5.12
C ARG A 118 -14.83 12.83 4.90
N ASP A 119 -13.76 12.55 5.62
CA ASP A 119 -12.49 13.27 5.51
C ASP A 119 -11.81 13.05 4.17
N LEU A 120 -11.96 11.85 3.56
CA LEU A 120 -11.50 11.56 2.21
C LEU A 120 -12.13 12.50 1.15
N TYR A 121 -13.38 12.92 1.37
CA TYR A 121 -14.14 13.76 0.44
C TYR A 121 -14.28 15.23 0.88
N LYS A 122 -13.63 15.65 1.98
CA LYS A 122 -13.85 16.98 2.57
C LYS A 122 -13.58 18.17 1.63
N PHE A 123 -12.69 18.00 0.65
CA PHE A 123 -12.37 19.02 -0.35
C PHE A 123 -13.26 18.94 -1.60
N SER A 124 -14.00 17.86 -1.81
CA SER A 124 -14.73 17.62 -3.06
C SER A 124 -16.02 18.44 -3.19
N GLY A 125 -16.53 18.98 -2.08
CA GLY A 125 -17.84 19.66 -2.05
C GLY A 125 -19.03 18.73 -2.30
N LYS A 126 -18.79 17.42 -2.36
CA LYS A 126 -19.85 16.40 -2.56
C LYS A 126 -20.37 15.93 -1.22
N SER A 127 -21.69 15.76 -1.12
CA SER A 127 -22.37 15.20 0.08
C SER A 127 -22.22 13.68 0.22
N ILE A 128 -21.40 13.04 -0.63
CA ILE A 128 -21.23 11.57 -0.61
C ILE A 128 -20.31 11.07 0.50
N GLY A 129 -19.50 11.94 1.08
CA GLY A 129 -18.57 11.57 2.16
C GLY A 129 -19.28 11.32 3.48
N GLY A 130 -18.96 10.21 4.15
CA GLY A 130 -19.45 9.90 5.50
C GLY A 130 -20.84 9.28 5.56
N SER A 131 -21.33 8.73 4.45
CA SER A 131 -22.60 7.99 4.39
C SER A 131 -22.40 6.67 3.66
N PHE A 132 -23.09 5.64 4.08
CA PHE A 132 -23.17 4.40 3.30
C PHE A 132 -23.89 4.66 1.98
N LYS A 133 -23.71 3.78 1.03
CA LYS A 133 -24.38 3.83 -0.27
C LYS A 133 -25.91 3.81 -0.09
N ASN A 134 -26.59 4.56 -0.95
CA ASN A 134 -28.05 4.72 -0.93
C ASN A 134 -28.74 4.02 -2.11
N SER A 135 -27.96 3.40 -2.97
CA SER A 135 -28.43 2.59 -4.09
C SER A 135 -27.49 1.39 -4.27
N ASP A 136 -28.02 0.31 -4.80
CA ASP A 136 -27.21 -0.85 -5.12
C ASP A 136 -26.19 -0.49 -6.19
N ASN A 137 -24.99 -1.04 -6.07
CA ASN A 137 -23.90 -0.87 -7.00
C ASN A 137 -23.42 -2.24 -7.49
N VAL A 138 -22.77 -2.24 -8.64
CA VAL A 138 -22.15 -3.42 -9.24
C VAL A 138 -20.69 -3.12 -9.55
N ILE A 139 -19.82 -4.10 -9.35
CA ILE A 139 -18.43 -4.01 -9.77
C ILE A 139 -18.35 -4.60 -11.16
N THR A 140 -17.97 -3.76 -12.13
CA THR A 140 -17.88 -4.15 -13.54
C THR A 140 -16.44 -4.14 -14.02
N GLU A 141 -16.13 -5.03 -14.96
CA GLU A 141 -14.88 -5.05 -15.70
C GLU A 141 -15.17 -4.76 -17.17
N GLU A 142 -14.36 -3.91 -17.78
CA GLU A 142 -14.42 -3.65 -19.20
C GLU A 142 -13.43 -4.57 -19.92
N ARG A 143 -13.95 -5.43 -20.80
CA ARG A 143 -13.14 -6.33 -21.62
C ARG A 143 -12.46 -5.56 -22.76
N PRO A 144 -11.40 -6.13 -23.38
CA PRO A 144 -10.73 -5.52 -24.53
C PRO A 144 -11.66 -5.22 -25.72
N ASP A 145 -12.81 -5.90 -25.81
CA ASP A 145 -13.85 -5.69 -26.82
C ASP A 145 -14.83 -4.55 -26.47
N GLY A 146 -14.60 -3.83 -25.34
CA GLY A 146 -15.46 -2.75 -24.85
C GLY A 146 -16.72 -3.20 -24.11
N ARG A 147 -16.96 -4.50 -23.94
CA ARG A 147 -18.11 -5.01 -23.19
C ARG A 147 -17.84 -4.90 -21.69
N LYS A 148 -18.84 -4.38 -20.97
CA LYS A 148 -18.86 -4.41 -19.50
C LYS A 148 -19.51 -5.68 -19.01
N ILE A 149 -18.79 -6.45 -18.21
CA ILE A 149 -19.32 -7.62 -17.51
C ILE A 149 -19.42 -7.31 -16.02
N VAL A 150 -20.46 -7.80 -15.37
CA VAL A 150 -20.56 -7.74 -13.91
C VAL A 150 -19.56 -8.75 -13.34
N ARG A 151 -18.63 -8.24 -12.57
CA ARG A 151 -17.57 -9.02 -11.92
C ARG A 151 -18.00 -9.48 -10.54
N PHE A 152 -18.71 -8.64 -9.82
CA PHE A 152 -19.23 -8.92 -8.49
C PHE A 152 -20.43 -8.01 -8.18
N GLU A 153 -21.41 -8.55 -7.49
CA GLU A 153 -22.55 -7.83 -6.96
C GLU A 153 -22.38 -7.66 -5.44
N PRO A 154 -22.05 -6.45 -4.96
CA PRO A 154 -21.90 -6.22 -3.53
C PRO A 154 -23.21 -6.37 -2.74
N VAL A 155 -23.10 -6.38 -1.41
CA VAL A 155 -24.26 -6.33 -0.51
C VAL A 155 -25.19 -5.18 -0.88
N SER A 156 -26.51 -5.38 -0.79
CA SER A 156 -27.50 -4.34 -1.10
C SER A 156 -27.33 -3.08 -0.22
N ALA A 157 -27.77 -1.93 -0.72
CA ALA A 157 -27.67 -0.67 0.04
C ALA A 157 -28.42 -0.76 1.37
N TRP A 158 -29.56 -1.44 1.39
CA TRP A 158 -30.37 -1.66 2.59
C TRP A 158 -29.65 -2.49 3.67
N GLU A 159 -28.95 -3.52 3.28
CA GLU A 159 -28.23 -4.43 4.19
C GLU A 159 -26.87 -3.89 4.61
N THR A 160 -26.29 -2.95 3.88
CA THR A 160 -24.93 -2.44 4.08
C THR A 160 -24.64 -1.97 5.50
N PRO A 161 -25.50 -1.18 6.18
CA PRO A 161 -25.22 -0.74 7.56
C PRO A 161 -25.11 -1.92 8.53
N GLY A 162 -26.00 -2.91 8.42
CA GLY A 162 -25.99 -4.11 9.23
C GLY A 162 -24.77 -4.99 8.96
N ALA A 163 -24.41 -5.18 7.69
CA ALA A 163 -23.23 -5.95 7.28
C ALA A 163 -21.93 -5.32 7.79
N MET A 164 -21.80 -3.99 7.71
CA MET A 164 -20.64 -3.27 8.25
C MET A 164 -20.54 -3.35 9.77
N ALA A 165 -21.66 -3.29 10.49
CA ALA A 165 -21.67 -3.47 11.92
C ALA A 165 -21.22 -4.89 12.31
N ALA A 166 -21.81 -5.91 11.69
CA ALA A 166 -21.45 -7.31 11.93
C ALA A 166 -19.97 -7.60 11.62
N LEU A 167 -19.46 -7.10 10.49
CA LEU A 167 -18.04 -7.25 10.11
C LEU A 167 -17.11 -6.61 11.15
N CYS A 168 -17.39 -5.37 11.57
CA CYS A 168 -16.56 -4.66 12.54
C CYS A 168 -16.57 -5.33 13.92
N ASP A 169 -17.73 -5.80 14.38
CA ASP A 169 -17.88 -6.45 15.69
C ASP A 169 -17.17 -7.83 15.68
N ALA A 170 -17.35 -8.60 14.62
CA ALA A 170 -16.66 -9.89 14.45
C ALA A 170 -15.12 -9.71 14.41
N PHE A 171 -14.63 -8.71 13.66
CA PHE A 171 -13.20 -8.39 13.60
C PHE A 171 -12.66 -7.96 14.97
N GLN A 172 -13.37 -7.09 15.70
CA GLN A 172 -12.92 -6.65 17.01
C GLN A 172 -12.87 -7.81 18.01
N THR A 173 -13.83 -8.74 17.95
CA THR A 173 -13.82 -9.97 18.76
C THR A 173 -12.63 -10.85 18.42
N ALA A 174 -12.40 -11.11 17.13
CA ALA A 174 -11.26 -11.93 16.67
C ALA A 174 -9.91 -11.29 17.02
N ALA A 175 -9.79 -9.98 16.92
CA ALA A 175 -8.55 -9.25 17.24
C ALA A 175 -8.19 -9.25 18.74
N GLN A 176 -9.11 -9.65 19.62
CA GLN A 176 -8.85 -9.84 21.05
C GLN A 176 -8.38 -11.27 21.38
N ASP A 177 -8.54 -12.21 20.48
CA ASP A 177 -8.08 -13.59 20.63
C ASP A 177 -6.56 -13.66 20.33
N ALA A 178 -5.76 -13.87 21.36
CA ALA A 178 -4.31 -13.95 21.25
C ALA A 178 -3.80 -15.15 20.40
N GLU A 179 -4.66 -16.12 20.10
CA GLU A 179 -4.31 -17.25 19.24
C GLU A 179 -4.40 -16.90 17.73
N LEU A 180 -5.04 -15.77 17.40
CA LEU A 180 -5.28 -15.36 16.02
C LEU A 180 -4.29 -14.27 15.57
N ASP A 181 -3.51 -14.56 14.55
CA ASP A 181 -2.54 -13.62 14.00
C ASP A 181 -3.24 -12.50 13.21
N PRO A 182 -3.02 -11.21 13.56
CA PRO A 182 -3.62 -10.09 12.84
C PRO A 182 -3.23 -10.04 11.36
N LEU A 183 -2.10 -10.60 10.95
CA LEU A 183 -1.68 -10.67 9.54
C LEU A 183 -2.64 -11.48 8.66
N LEU A 184 -3.42 -12.39 9.25
CA LEU A 184 -4.49 -13.12 8.54
C LEU A 184 -5.85 -12.45 8.73
N LEU A 185 -6.14 -11.92 9.93
CA LEU A 185 -7.42 -11.26 10.21
C LEU A 185 -7.62 -10.00 9.36
N ILE A 186 -6.55 -9.22 9.16
CA ILE A 186 -6.63 -7.96 8.42
C ILE A 186 -7.03 -8.17 6.96
N PRO A 187 -6.38 -9.02 6.16
CA PRO A 187 -6.81 -9.24 4.78
C PRO A 187 -8.20 -9.88 4.67
N ILE A 188 -8.63 -10.75 5.63
CA ILE A 188 -10.03 -11.22 5.68
C ILE A 188 -10.98 -10.03 5.79
N PHE A 189 -10.75 -9.15 6.77
CA PHE A 189 -11.56 -7.94 6.96
C PHE A 189 -11.61 -7.06 5.71
N ILE A 190 -10.46 -6.87 5.06
CA ILE A 190 -10.36 -6.02 3.86
C ILE A 190 -11.11 -6.63 2.67
N LEU A 191 -11.02 -7.95 2.47
CA LEU A 191 -11.80 -8.63 1.43
C LEU A 191 -13.29 -8.49 1.69
N ASP A 192 -13.74 -8.77 2.91
CA ASP A 192 -15.15 -8.66 3.29
C ASP A 192 -15.65 -7.21 3.16
N PHE A 193 -14.86 -6.22 3.56
CA PHE A 193 -15.15 -4.81 3.33
C PHE A 193 -15.35 -4.49 1.84
N LEU A 194 -14.48 -5.01 0.97
CA LEU A 194 -14.57 -4.82 -0.48
C LEU A 194 -15.79 -5.56 -1.09
N CYS A 195 -16.17 -6.70 -0.55
CA CYS A 195 -17.38 -7.42 -0.98
C CYS A 195 -18.67 -6.75 -0.50
N ILE A 196 -18.68 -6.16 0.70
CA ILE A 196 -19.79 -5.31 1.16
C ILE A 196 -19.89 -4.05 0.28
N HIS A 197 -18.74 -3.47 -0.09
CA HIS A 197 -18.63 -2.26 -0.92
C HIS A 197 -19.49 -1.11 -0.41
N PRO A 198 -19.24 -0.63 0.83
CA PRO A 198 -20.21 0.13 1.59
C PRO A 198 -20.49 1.54 1.08
N PHE A 199 -19.70 2.07 0.15
CA PHE A 199 -19.81 3.46 -0.32
C PHE A 199 -20.22 3.52 -1.79
N ASN A 200 -20.81 4.64 -2.21
CA ASN A 200 -21.07 4.92 -3.62
C ASN A 200 -19.78 5.13 -4.43
N ASP A 201 -18.71 5.61 -3.77
CA ASP A 201 -17.40 5.87 -4.37
C ASP A 201 -16.32 5.81 -3.25
N GLY A 202 -15.06 5.51 -3.61
CA GLY A 202 -13.93 5.52 -2.69
C GLY A 202 -13.68 4.22 -1.90
N ASN A 203 -14.38 3.14 -2.19
CA ASN A 203 -14.20 1.86 -1.50
C ASN A 203 -12.77 1.33 -1.61
N GLY A 204 -12.16 1.37 -2.79
CA GLY A 204 -10.79 0.94 -2.99
C GLY A 204 -9.77 1.79 -2.21
N ARG A 205 -9.92 3.11 -2.19
CA ARG A 205 -9.05 4.01 -1.40
C ARG A 205 -9.24 3.77 0.10
N MET A 206 -10.48 3.61 0.54
CA MET A 206 -10.79 3.30 1.94
C MET A 206 -10.24 1.94 2.36
N SER A 207 -10.33 0.90 1.52
CA SER A 207 -9.76 -0.42 1.85
C SER A 207 -8.25 -0.35 2.05
N ARG A 208 -7.51 0.40 1.23
CA ARG A 208 -6.06 0.59 1.39
C ARG A 208 -5.70 1.41 2.62
N LEU A 209 -6.46 2.47 2.93
CA LEU A 209 -6.30 3.24 4.18
C LEU A 209 -6.61 2.39 5.41
N LEU A 210 -7.66 1.57 5.38
CA LEU A 210 -8.00 0.63 6.46
C LEU A 210 -6.94 -0.46 6.62
N THR A 211 -6.35 -0.95 5.53
CA THR A 211 -5.20 -1.88 5.59
C THR A 211 -4.06 -1.28 6.39
N LEU A 212 -3.64 -0.05 6.09
CA LEU A 212 -2.59 0.63 6.85
C LEU A 212 -2.98 0.83 8.31
N LEU A 213 -4.20 1.32 8.57
CA LEU A 213 -4.71 1.54 9.92
C LEU A 213 -4.61 0.26 10.77
N LEU A 214 -5.12 -0.85 10.26
CA LEU A 214 -5.18 -2.11 10.99
C LEU A 214 -3.78 -2.72 11.18
N LEU A 215 -2.90 -2.63 10.17
CA LEU A 215 -1.50 -3.03 10.29
C LEU A 215 -0.77 -2.23 11.38
N TYR A 216 -0.93 -0.90 11.39
CA TYR A 216 -0.24 -0.05 12.38
C TYR A 216 -0.74 -0.32 13.79
N ARG A 217 -2.03 -0.48 13.99
CA ARG A 217 -2.63 -0.89 15.28
C ARG A 217 -2.11 -2.23 15.78
N SER A 218 -1.71 -3.11 14.87
CA SER A 218 -1.10 -4.41 15.19
C SER A 218 0.44 -4.35 15.28
N GLY A 219 1.03 -3.15 15.17
CA GLY A 219 2.48 -2.91 15.30
C GLY A 219 3.29 -3.16 14.03
N TYR A 220 2.65 -3.39 12.89
CA TYR A 220 3.33 -3.54 11.58
C TYR A 220 3.38 -2.19 10.88
N ILE A 221 4.36 -1.35 11.22
CA ILE A 221 4.42 0.05 10.79
C ILE A 221 5.29 0.29 9.54
N VAL A 222 5.72 -0.77 8.85
CA VAL A 222 6.55 -0.67 7.64
C VAL A 222 5.92 0.25 6.56
N GLY A 223 4.60 0.25 6.45
CA GLY A 223 3.85 1.13 5.54
C GLY A 223 4.03 2.63 5.77
N LYS A 224 4.56 3.05 6.93
CA LYS A 224 4.97 4.45 7.17
C LYS A 224 6.20 4.84 6.35
N TYR A 225 7.08 3.91 6.04
CA TYR A 225 8.38 4.14 5.42
C TYR A 225 8.47 3.62 3.98
N ILE A 226 7.67 2.61 3.65
CA ILE A 226 7.56 2.00 2.32
C ILE A 226 6.10 2.01 1.91
N SER A 227 5.79 2.58 0.74
CA SER A 227 4.42 2.63 0.26
C SER A 227 3.90 1.25 -0.14
N ILE A 228 3.01 0.69 0.67
CA ILE A 228 2.27 -0.55 0.35
C ILE A 228 1.39 -0.33 -0.88
N GLU A 229 0.77 0.84 -1.01
CA GLU A 229 -0.09 1.19 -2.15
C GLU A 229 0.69 1.24 -3.46
N LYS A 230 1.98 1.64 -3.41
CA LYS A 230 2.83 1.60 -4.59
C LYS A 230 3.13 0.17 -5.01
N LEU A 231 3.43 -0.72 -4.07
CA LEU A 231 3.63 -2.15 -4.35
C LEU A 231 2.37 -2.78 -4.95
N ILE A 232 1.19 -2.45 -4.43
CA ILE A 232 -0.10 -2.87 -5.00
C ILE A 232 -0.30 -2.27 -6.40
N SER A 233 0.03 -1.00 -6.61
CA SER A 233 -0.08 -0.35 -7.91
C SER A 233 0.84 -0.96 -8.96
N ASP A 234 2.06 -1.34 -8.56
CA ASP A 234 3.04 -1.97 -9.44
C ASP A 234 2.64 -3.42 -9.82
N THR A 235 1.77 -4.06 -9.03
CA THR A 235 1.22 -5.42 -9.25
C THR A 235 -0.31 -5.41 -9.37
N LYS A 236 -0.85 -4.34 -9.95
CA LYS A 236 -2.29 -4.06 -10.00
C LYS A 236 -3.12 -5.20 -10.59
N GLU A 237 -2.63 -5.84 -11.63
CA GLU A 237 -3.32 -6.96 -12.28
C GLU A 237 -3.48 -8.14 -11.31
N THR A 238 -2.38 -8.58 -10.68
CA THR A 238 -2.40 -9.67 -9.69
C THR A 238 -3.29 -9.33 -8.49
N TYR A 239 -3.28 -8.07 -8.03
CA TYR A 239 -4.17 -7.60 -6.96
C TYR A 239 -5.64 -7.84 -7.31
N TYR A 240 -6.07 -7.45 -8.51
CA TYR A 240 -7.46 -7.64 -8.93
C TYR A 240 -7.81 -9.10 -9.22
N GLU A 241 -6.88 -9.88 -9.78
CA GLU A 241 -7.06 -11.32 -10.00
C GLU A 241 -7.29 -12.06 -8.67
N THR A 242 -6.48 -11.77 -7.65
CA THR A 242 -6.62 -12.41 -6.33
C THR A 242 -7.87 -11.95 -5.58
N LEU A 243 -8.26 -10.68 -5.71
CA LEU A 243 -9.55 -10.20 -5.20
C LEU A 243 -10.72 -10.96 -5.85
N GLN A 244 -10.69 -11.12 -7.18
CA GLN A 244 -11.72 -11.84 -7.90
C GLN A 244 -11.80 -13.30 -7.46
N ALA A 245 -10.66 -13.98 -7.43
CA ALA A 245 -10.60 -15.38 -7.01
C ALA A 245 -11.17 -15.56 -5.60
N SER A 246 -10.84 -14.65 -4.67
CA SER A 246 -11.30 -14.74 -3.29
C SER A 246 -12.72 -14.23 -3.05
N SER A 247 -13.32 -13.48 -3.97
CA SER A 247 -14.72 -13.03 -3.87
C SER A 247 -15.71 -14.00 -4.49
N TYR A 248 -15.27 -15.01 -5.22
CA TYR A 248 -16.16 -16.02 -5.81
C TYR A 248 -16.92 -16.78 -4.73
N ASN A 249 -18.24 -16.95 -4.87
CA ASN A 249 -19.13 -17.55 -3.87
C ASN A 249 -19.10 -16.86 -2.49
N TRP A 250 -18.75 -15.58 -2.43
CA TRP A 250 -18.70 -14.85 -1.16
C TRP A 250 -20.07 -14.78 -0.45
N HIS A 251 -21.16 -14.60 -1.19
CA HIS A 251 -22.51 -14.54 -0.64
C HIS A 251 -22.97 -15.86 -0.03
N GLU A 252 -22.52 -16.97 -0.59
CA GLU A 252 -22.82 -18.32 -0.13
C GLU A 252 -21.96 -18.73 1.09
N GLY A 253 -20.96 -17.92 1.47
CA GLY A 253 -20.06 -18.23 2.58
C GLY A 253 -19.08 -19.35 2.27
N THR A 254 -18.84 -19.67 1.00
CA THR A 254 -17.96 -20.75 0.55
C THR A 254 -16.78 -20.26 -0.29
N ASN A 255 -16.52 -18.96 -0.24
CA ASN A 255 -15.36 -18.36 -0.88
C ASN A 255 -14.03 -18.78 -0.27
N ASP A 256 -12.96 -18.72 -1.05
CA ASP A 256 -11.58 -18.98 -0.59
C ASP A 256 -10.82 -17.67 -0.37
N TYR A 257 -10.43 -17.39 0.85
CA TYR A 257 -9.63 -16.20 1.18
C TYR A 257 -8.14 -16.34 0.82
N ALA A 258 -7.64 -17.56 0.62
CA ALA A 258 -6.21 -17.83 0.47
C ALA A 258 -5.53 -17.04 -0.65
N PRO A 259 -6.09 -16.88 -1.87
CA PRO A 259 -5.43 -16.14 -2.94
C PRO A 259 -5.13 -14.70 -2.54
N PHE A 260 -6.11 -13.99 -1.99
CA PHE A 260 -5.94 -12.59 -1.60
C PHE A 260 -5.02 -12.42 -0.38
N ILE A 261 -5.13 -13.32 0.60
CA ILE A 261 -4.27 -13.29 1.79
C ILE A 261 -2.82 -13.56 1.42
N THR A 262 -2.53 -14.60 0.64
CA THR A 262 -1.18 -14.91 0.18
C THR A 262 -0.57 -13.75 -0.58
N TYR A 263 -1.33 -13.09 -1.46
CA TYR A 263 -0.90 -11.89 -2.15
C TYR A 263 -0.54 -10.76 -1.17
N MET A 264 -1.42 -10.45 -0.20
CA MET A 264 -1.18 -9.37 0.77
C MET A 264 0.02 -9.64 1.67
N LEU A 265 0.23 -10.89 2.09
CA LEU A 265 1.44 -11.29 2.83
C LEU A 265 2.69 -11.12 1.98
N GLY A 266 2.64 -11.48 0.70
CA GLY A 266 3.73 -11.27 -0.26
C GLY A 266 4.09 -9.78 -0.41
N VAL A 267 3.08 -8.90 -0.48
CA VAL A 267 3.27 -7.43 -0.51
C VAL A 267 3.94 -6.93 0.77
N LEU A 268 3.56 -7.44 1.94
CA LEU A 268 4.19 -7.07 3.22
C LEU A 268 5.65 -7.52 3.28
N VAL A 269 5.96 -8.74 2.85
CA VAL A 269 7.35 -9.23 2.76
C VAL A 269 8.16 -8.34 1.82
N ALA A 270 7.62 -7.97 0.66
CA ALA A 270 8.30 -7.08 -0.27
C ALA A 270 8.55 -5.69 0.34
N ALA A 271 7.58 -5.16 1.11
CA ALA A 271 7.73 -3.89 1.81
C ALA A 271 8.86 -3.95 2.87
N TYR A 272 8.91 -5.00 3.67
CA TYR A 272 9.97 -5.17 4.67
C TYR A 272 11.35 -5.35 4.04
N ARG A 273 11.48 -6.12 2.97
CA ARG A 273 12.75 -6.27 2.22
C ARG A 273 13.23 -4.94 1.63
N ASP A 274 12.33 -4.13 1.08
CA ASP A 274 12.68 -2.80 0.58
C ASP A 274 13.10 -1.87 1.74
N PHE A 275 12.42 -1.94 2.87
CA PHE A 275 12.76 -1.20 4.08
C PHE A 275 14.16 -1.53 4.60
N GLU A 276 14.47 -2.82 4.77
CA GLU A 276 15.79 -3.31 5.21
C GLU A 276 16.89 -2.84 4.24
N SER A 277 16.70 -3.06 2.94
CA SER A 277 17.66 -2.62 1.91
C SER A 277 17.94 -1.11 1.96
N ARG A 278 16.91 -0.29 2.17
CA ARG A 278 17.08 1.17 2.29
C ARG A 278 17.80 1.56 3.57
N ILE A 279 17.54 0.88 4.68
CA ILE A 279 18.23 1.14 5.95
C ILE A 279 19.69 0.73 5.86
N GLU A 280 20.01 -0.43 5.29
CA GLU A 280 21.41 -0.85 5.10
C GLU A 280 22.20 0.20 4.31
N LEU A 281 21.62 0.75 3.23
CA LEU A 281 22.23 1.84 2.48
C LEU A 281 22.43 3.12 3.29
N LEU A 282 21.54 3.40 4.23
CA LEU A 282 21.65 4.55 5.13
C LEU A 282 22.64 4.30 6.30
N THR A 283 22.85 3.03 6.67
CA THR A 283 23.70 2.64 7.80
C THR A 283 25.16 2.42 7.43
N THR A 284 25.51 2.34 6.15
CA THR A 284 26.93 2.34 5.72
C THR A 284 27.59 3.65 6.14
N LYS A 285 27.96 3.71 7.42
CA LYS A 285 28.63 4.86 8.04
C LYS A 285 29.92 5.16 7.26
N GLY A 286 30.02 6.38 6.72
CA GLY A 286 31.22 6.89 6.09
C GLY A 286 31.21 6.87 4.56
N LEU A 287 30.24 6.26 3.91
CA LEU A 287 30.13 6.35 2.44
C LEU A 287 29.61 7.74 2.03
N SER A 288 30.34 8.38 1.13
CA SER A 288 29.85 9.61 0.49
C SER A 288 28.57 9.32 -0.33
N LYS A 289 27.80 10.37 -0.66
CA LYS A 289 26.61 10.20 -1.52
C LYS A 289 26.92 9.49 -2.85
N PRO A 290 28.04 9.79 -3.53
CA PRO A 290 28.50 9.02 -4.70
C PRO A 290 28.75 7.55 -4.41
N ASP A 291 29.44 7.23 -3.29
CA ASP A 291 29.74 5.83 -2.94
C ASP A 291 28.47 5.02 -2.65
N ARG A 292 27.44 5.63 -2.06
CA ARG A 292 26.12 5.01 -1.88
C ARG A 292 25.45 4.68 -3.21
N VAL A 293 25.49 5.58 -4.18
CA VAL A 293 24.98 5.31 -5.53
C VAL A 293 25.76 4.16 -6.18
N ARG A 294 27.09 4.13 -5.99
CA ARG A 294 27.97 3.06 -6.46
C ARG A 294 27.56 1.70 -5.88
N GLU A 295 27.38 1.59 -4.56
CA GLU A 295 26.98 0.35 -3.89
C GLU A 295 25.58 -0.13 -4.32
N ILE A 296 24.62 0.78 -4.52
CA ILE A 296 23.30 0.44 -5.07
C ILE A 296 23.42 -0.29 -6.41
N ILE A 297 24.26 0.22 -7.32
CA ILE A 297 24.41 -0.38 -8.65
C ILE A 297 25.19 -1.70 -8.55
N LYS A 298 26.23 -1.76 -7.71
CA LYS A 298 27.07 -2.93 -7.50
C LYS A 298 26.29 -4.12 -6.95
N ASN A 299 25.41 -3.86 -5.98
CA ASN A 299 24.62 -4.90 -5.33
C ASN A 299 23.31 -5.23 -6.06
N HIS A 300 22.98 -4.47 -7.12
CA HIS A 300 21.78 -4.74 -7.91
C HIS A 300 21.98 -5.90 -8.88
N LEU A 301 21.04 -6.86 -8.89
CA LEU A 301 21.04 -7.97 -9.83
C LEU A 301 20.42 -7.51 -11.17
N GLY A 302 21.25 -7.46 -12.23
CA GLY A 302 20.82 -7.07 -13.57
C GLY A 302 20.92 -5.57 -13.84
N LYS A 303 20.07 -5.08 -14.76
CA LYS A 303 20.05 -3.67 -15.18
C LYS A 303 19.26 -2.79 -14.21
N ILE A 304 19.76 -1.60 -13.92
CA ILE A 304 19.08 -0.60 -13.09
C ILE A 304 18.98 0.74 -13.86
N THR A 305 17.83 1.40 -13.75
CA THR A 305 17.61 2.73 -14.34
C THR A 305 17.94 3.85 -13.34
N LYS A 306 18.15 5.06 -13.85
CA LYS A 306 18.32 6.25 -12.99
C LYS A 306 17.14 6.47 -12.04
N SER A 307 15.93 6.22 -12.50
CA SER A 307 14.72 6.35 -11.70
C SER A 307 14.70 5.37 -10.53
N GLU A 308 15.09 4.12 -10.74
CA GLU A 308 15.21 3.11 -9.70
C GLU A 308 16.32 3.43 -8.70
N ILE A 309 17.47 3.95 -9.15
CA ILE A 309 18.53 4.42 -8.25
C ILE A 309 18.02 5.55 -7.37
N MET A 310 17.32 6.54 -7.94
CA MET A 310 16.74 7.65 -7.18
C MET A 310 15.66 7.18 -6.19
N ALA A 311 14.88 6.16 -6.56
CA ALA A 311 13.89 5.58 -5.64
C ALA A 311 14.55 4.88 -4.43
N LYS A 312 15.74 4.28 -4.63
CA LYS A 312 16.52 3.62 -3.56
C LYS A 312 17.31 4.60 -2.67
N CYS A 313 17.59 5.81 -3.15
CA CYS A 313 18.28 6.85 -2.39
C CYS A 313 17.61 8.23 -2.53
N PRO A 314 16.41 8.40 -1.97
CA PRO A 314 15.58 9.60 -2.15
C PRO A 314 16.19 10.89 -1.56
N ASP A 315 17.17 10.75 -0.65
CA ASP A 315 17.94 11.85 -0.05
C ASP A 315 19.09 12.36 -0.94
N ILE A 316 19.39 11.67 -2.04
CA ILE A 316 20.42 12.06 -2.98
C ILE A 316 19.79 12.82 -4.15
N SER A 317 20.28 14.04 -4.43
CA SER A 317 19.75 14.84 -5.53
C SER A 317 19.98 14.17 -6.88
N GLN A 318 19.08 14.41 -7.83
CA GLN A 318 19.20 13.91 -9.20
C GLN A 318 20.54 14.32 -9.85
N ILE A 319 21.02 15.51 -9.55
CA ILE A 319 22.32 16.01 -10.06
C ILE A 319 23.47 15.15 -9.56
N THR A 320 23.47 14.81 -8.26
CA THR A 320 24.49 13.94 -7.67
C THR A 320 24.46 12.55 -8.30
N VAL A 321 23.27 11.96 -8.47
CA VAL A 321 23.13 10.64 -9.14
C VAL A 321 23.67 10.70 -10.56
N GLN A 322 23.32 11.73 -11.34
CA GLN A 322 23.81 11.88 -12.71
C GLN A 322 25.34 12.03 -12.80
N ARG A 323 25.93 12.84 -11.89
CA ARG A 323 27.37 13.02 -11.82
C ARG A 323 28.08 11.73 -11.47
N THR A 324 27.59 11.00 -10.47
CA THR A 324 28.16 9.71 -10.08
C THR A 324 28.05 8.68 -11.20
N LEU A 325 26.92 8.60 -11.90
CA LEU A 325 26.77 7.72 -13.06
C LEU A 325 27.80 8.05 -14.17
N ALA A 326 28.06 9.34 -14.43
CA ALA A 326 29.06 9.75 -15.40
C ALA A 326 30.48 9.38 -14.96
N GLU A 327 30.80 9.51 -13.68
CA GLU A 327 32.10 9.11 -13.09
C GLU A 327 32.29 7.59 -13.18
N LEU A 328 31.28 6.80 -12.79
CA LEU A 328 31.34 5.34 -12.85
C LEU A 328 31.42 4.78 -14.29
N LEU A 329 30.78 5.45 -15.26
CA LEU A 329 30.96 5.14 -16.69
C LEU A 329 32.38 5.42 -17.16
N LYS A 330 32.92 6.58 -16.74
CA LYS A 330 34.31 6.96 -17.11
C LYS A 330 35.36 6.03 -16.50
N SER A 331 35.13 5.57 -15.26
CA SER A 331 36.02 4.58 -14.62
C SER A 331 35.82 3.16 -15.13
N GLY A 332 34.77 2.90 -15.95
CA GLY A 332 34.44 1.58 -16.46
C GLY A 332 33.86 0.61 -15.44
N GLU A 333 33.39 1.10 -14.29
CA GLU A 333 32.79 0.27 -13.25
C GLU A 333 31.35 -0.12 -13.58
N ILE A 334 30.67 0.66 -14.42
CA ILE A 334 29.34 0.35 -14.93
C ILE A 334 29.32 0.41 -16.46
N ILE A 335 28.39 -0.31 -17.05
CA ILE A 335 28.11 -0.35 -18.47
C ILE A 335 26.75 0.24 -18.74
N LYS A 336 26.64 1.12 -19.73
CA LYS A 336 25.37 1.68 -20.19
C LYS A 336 24.78 0.77 -21.27
N LEU A 337 23.58 0.23 -21.04
CA LEU A 337 22.96 -0.78 -21.93
C LEU A 337 22.11 -0.18 -23.06
N SER A 338 21.61 1.04 -22.92
CA SER A 338 20.74 1.68 -23.92
C SER A 338 20.81 3.20 -23.81
N GLY A 339 20.32 3.93 -24.82
CA GLY A 339 20.24 5.39 -24.84
C GLY A 339 18.80 5.92 -24.77
N GLY A 340 18.65 7.21 -24.50
CA GLY A 340 17.35 7.89 -24.46
C GLY A 340 16.51 7.56 -23.23
N ARG A 341 15.19 7.48 -23.40
CA ARG A 341 14.20 7.32 -22.31
C ARG A 341 14.37 6.01 -21.51
N TYR A 342 14.97 4.98 -22.10
CA TYR A 342 15.14 3.64 -21.51
C TYR A 342 16.59 3.36 -21.09
N THR A 343 17.37 4.40 -20.78
CA THR A 343 18.76 4.24 -20.34
C THR A 343 18.82 3.44 -19.04
N ALA A 344 19.55 2.33 -19.08
CA ALA A 344 19.83 1.48 -17.93
C ALA A 344 21.34 1.23 -17.80
N TYR A 345 21.74 0.87 -16.58
CA TYR A 345 23.13 0.62 -16.20
C TYR A 345 23.26 -0.75 -15.57
N VAL A 346 24.41 -1.37 -15.72
CA VAL A 346 24.74 -2.64 -15.07
C VAL A 346 26.16 -2.54 -14.51
N TRP A 347 26.38 -3.20 -13.37
CA TRP A 347 27.73 -3.29 -12.79
C TRP A 347 28.63 -4.12 -13.67
N ASN A 348 29.82 -3.62 -13.97
CA ASN A 348 30.81 -4.32 -14.74
C ASN A 348 31.57 -5.32 -13.86
N ARG A 349 31.19 -6.61 -13.91
CA ARG A 349 31.82 -7.69 -13.13
C ARG A 349 33.13 -8.23 -13.70
N THR A 350 33.56 -7.72 -14.85
CA THR A 350 34.79 -8.17 -15.53
C THR A 350 36.01 -7.30 -15.19
N LYS A 351 35.88 -6.38 -14.25
CA LYS A 351 36.94 -5.50 -13.80
C LYS A 351 37.36 -5.80 -12.35
#